data_ae735c2697341ea6460f6a74bc2e8780
#
_entry.id   ae735c2697341ea6460f6a74bc2e8780
#
_cell.length_a   1.000
_cell.length_b   1.000
_cell.length_c   1.000
_cell.angle_alpha   90.00
_cell.angle_beta   90.00
_cell.angle_gamma   90.00
#
_symmetry.space_group_name_H-M   'P 1'
#
loop_
_entity.id
_entity.type
_entity.pdbx_description
1 polymer ?
#
loop_
_entity_poly.entity_id
_entity_poly.type
_entity_poly.pdbx_seq_one_letter_code
_entity_poly.pdbx_strand_id
1 'polypeptide(L)'
;VLSIAAMLLMTCSAFAQQALWGGASVESPVVNEDGTVTFRYQAPKAVKVTVSGDFLPTRKMTFNMEGQERTFDVPGVAELKEGQFGIWEYTTDFKVAPEMYTYTFNVDGNTVIDNNNMWVNRDVSSLTSAFIVPGERADLYTIQDVPHGTVSKVWYESATAGFDRRLSVYTPAGYNPTAKTRYPVLYVLHGIGGDEDAWIAQGRAAQILDNLIAQGKAKPMIVVFTNGN
;
A
#
# COMPACT_ATOMS: atom_id res chain seq x y z
N VAL A 1 39.45 -16.14 -15.78
CA VAL A 1 39.03 -15.07 -14.85
C VAL A 1 37.54 -14.82 -14.98
N LEU A 2 36.96 -14.75 -16.22
CA LEU A 2 35.51 -14.58 -16.43
C LEU A 2 34.69 -15.77 -15.89
N SER A 3 35.21 -16.99 -16.02
CA SER A 3 34.51 -18.22 -15.61
C SER A 3 34.39 -18.36 -14.09
N ILE A 4 35.35 -17.83 -13.32
CA ILE A 4 35.32 -17.85 -11.84
C ILE A 4 34.34 -16.78 -11.31
N ALA A 5 34.26 -15.62 -11.97
CA ALA A 5 33.31 -14.57 -11.62
C ALA A 5 31.84 -15.01 -11.91
N ALA A 6 31.62 -15.73 -13.00
CA ALA A 6 30.30 -16.30 -13.32
C ALA A 6 29.87 -17.41 -12.33
N MET A 7 30.81 -18.24 -11.85
CA MET A 7 30.54 -19.24 -10.81
C MET A 7 30.23 -18.60 -9.45
N LEU A 8 30.93 -17.54 -9.08
CA LEU A 8 30.66 -16.80 -7.82
C LEU A 8 29.30 -16.10 -7.84
N LEU A 9 28.85 -15.59 -9.01
CA LEU A 9 27.53 -15.00 -9.18
C LEU A 9 26.40 -16.05 -9.08
N MET A 10 26.63 -17.28 -9.55
CA MET A 10 25.65 -18.36 -9.42
C MET A 10 25.54 -18.91 -8.00
N THR A 11 26.61 -18.90 -7.20
CA THR A 11 26.56 -19.35 -5.81
C THR A 11 25.87 -18.33 -4.89
N CYS A 12 25.97 -17.02 -5.18
CA CYS A 12 25.23 -15.99 -4.42
C CYS A 12 23.71 -16.03 -4.70
N SER A 13 23.29 -16.41 -5.92
CA SER A 13 21.86 -16.47 -6.24
C SER A 13 21.13 -17.64 -5.57
N ALA A 14 21.82 -18.71 -5.19
CA ALA A 14 21.20 -19.86 -4.52
C ALA A 14 20.73 -19.55 -3.08
N PHE A 15 21.32 -18.55 -2.41
CA PHE A 15 20.92 -18.13 -1.06
C PHE A 15 19.89 -16.98 -1.06
N ALA A 16 19.57 -16.38 -2.22
CA ALA A 16 18.61 -15.29 -2.34
C ALA A 16 17.14 -15.76 -2.37
N GLN A 17 16.88 -17.05 -2.53
CA GLN A 17 15.53 -17.62 -2.57
C GLN A 17 15.19 -18.30 -1.23
N GLN A 18 15.00 -17.51 -0.18
CA GLN A 18 14.60 -18.04 1.13
C GLN A 18 13.15 -18.57 1.17
N ALA A 19 12.34 -18.31 0.15
CA ALA A 19 10.91 -18.62 0.16
C ALA A 19 10.53 -20.00 -0.42
N LEU A 20 11.46 -20.80 -0.95
CA LEU A 20 11.16 -22.10 -1.58
C LEU A 20 10.64 -23.18 -0.63
N TRP A 21 10.79 -22.99 0.69
CA TRP A 21 10.38 -23.93 1.73
C TRP A 21 9.40 -23.32 2.72
N GLY A 22 8.79 -22.19 2.39
CA GLY A 22 7.74 -21.56 3.20
C GLY A 22 6.53 -22.49 3.33
N GLY A 23 5.97 -22.58 4.54
CA GLY A 23 4.70 -23.27 4.78
C GLY A 23 3.56 -22.76 3.90
N ALA A 24 2.41 -23.40 3.94
CA ALA A 24 1.23 -23.00 3.19
C ALA A 24 1.00 -21.49 3.33
N SER A 25 0.94 -20.76 2.21
CA SER A 25 0.62 -19.35 2.26
C SER A 25 -0.83 -19.20 2.73
N VAL A 26 -1.02 -18.38 3.76
CA VAL A 26 -2.34 -18.06 4.28
C VAL A 26 -2.85 -16.88 3.47
N GLU A 27 -3.97 -17.04 2.76
CA GLU A 27 -4.56 -15.93 2.01
C GLU A 27 -5.24 -14.94 2.96
N SER A 28 -4.77 -13.69 2.94
CA SER A 28 -5.28 -12.61 3.78
C SER A 28 -4.95 -11.24 3.15
N PRO A 29 -5.88 -10.26 3.14
CA PRO A 29 -7.30 -10.45 3.40
C PRO A 29 -8.03 -11.07 2.20
N VAL A 30 -9.19 -11.67 2.44
CA VAL A 30 -10.08 -12.16 1.37
C VAL A 30 -11.37 -11.37 1.40
N VAL A 31 -11.68 -10.70 0.30
CA VAL A 31 -12.99 -10.07 0.08
C VAL A 31 -13.93 -11.15 -0.44
N ASN A 32 -14.94 -11.52 0.35
CA ASN A 32 -15.87 -12.59 0.03
C ASN A 32 -16.96 -12.10 -0.95
N GLU A 33 -17.59 -13.04 -1.65
CA GLU A 33 -18.68 -12.75 -2.62
C GLU A 33 -19.89 -12.06 -1.95
N ASP A 34 -20.14 -12.34 -0.67
CA ASP A 34 -21.22 -11.74 0.09
C ASP A 34 -20.91 -10.32 0.60
N GLY A 35 -19.69 -9.82 0.33
CA GLY A 35 -19.21 -8.51 0.74
C GLY A 35 -18.59 -8.46 2.13
N THR A 36 -18.50 -9.60 2.84
CA THR A 36 -17.71 -9.70 4.07
C THR A 36 -16.22 -9.78 3.75
N VAL A 37 -15.36 -9.55 4.73
CA VAL A 37 -13.89 -9.65 4.55
C VAL A 37 -13.31 -10.56 5.61
N THR A 38 -12.51 -11.53 5.18
CA THR A 38 -11.83 -12.49 6.06
C THR A 38 -10.35 -12.14 6.19
N PHE A 39 -9.90 -11.99 7.42
CA PHE A 39 -8.51 -11.75 7.79
C PHE A 39 -7.93 -12.99 8.44
N ARG A 40 -6.71 -13.37 8.05
CA ARG A 40 -6.00 -14.52 8.61
C ARG A 40 -4.56 -14.15 8.96
N TYR A 41 -4.10 -14.65 10.09
CA TYR A 41 -2.72 -14.46 10.52
C TYR A 41 -2.17 -15.74 11.14
N GLN A 42 -1.01 -16.21 10.71
CA GLN A 42 -0.39 -17.40 11.27
C GLN A 42 0.50 -17.01 12.46
N ALA A 43 0.09 -17.41 13.65
CA ALA A 43 0.80 -17.14 14.90
C ALA A 43 0.60 -18.30 15.90
N PRO A 44 1.27 -19.47 15.69
CA PRO A 44 1.00 -20.70 16.45
C PRO A 44 1.39 -20.65 17.93
N LYS A 45 2.07 -19.58 18.35
CA LYS A 45 2.48 -19.39 19.76
C LYS A 45 1.83 -18.17 20.40
N ALA A 46 0.98 -17.47 19.67
CA ALA A 46 0.30 -16.30 20.20
C ALA A 46 -0.80 -16.69 21.18
N VAL A 47 -1.00 -15.84 22.17
CA VAL A 47 -2.10 -15.96 23.14
C VAL A 47 -3.31 -15.13 22.67
N LYS A 48 -3.04 -14.03 21.93
CA LYS A 48 -4.07 -13.13 21.44
C LYS A 48 -3.65 -12.49 20.12
N VAL A 49 -4.56 -12.52 19.14
CA VAL A 49 -4.39 -11.81 17.87
C VAL A 49 -5.63 -10.95 17.63
N THR A 50 -5.42 -9.68 17.28
CA THR A 50 -6.48 -8.76 16.87
C THR A 50 -6.14 -8.10 15.55
N VAL A 51 -7.15 -7.68 14.79
CA VAL A 51 -7.03 -6.80 13.63
C VAL A 51 -7.59 -5.43 13.98
N SER A 52 -6.90 -4.38 13.57
CA SER A 52 -7.37 -2.99 13.68
C SER A 52 -7.31 -2.35 12.29
N GLY A 53 -8.36 -1.65 11.92
CA GLY A 53 -8.44 -1.00 10.62
C GLY A 53 -9.63 -0.06 10.50
N ASP A 54 -9.57 0.80 9.49
CA ASP A 54 -10.59 1.81 9.19
C ASP A 54 -11.85 1.22 8.52
N PHE A 55 -11.84 -0.06 8.18
CA PHE A 55 -13.03 -0.81 7.76
C PHE A 55 -13.96 -1.20 8.94
N LEU A 56 -13.45 -1.18 10.18
CA LEU A 56 -14.22 -1.46 11.38
C LEU A 56 -14.90 -0.20 11.92
N PRO A 57 -16.05 -0.31 12.61
CA PRO A 57 -16.64 0.83 13.30
C PRO A 57 -15.64 1.52 14.21
N THR A 58 -15.56 2.83 14.12
CA THR A 58 -14.62 3.63 14.94
C THR A 58 -14.93 3.50 16.42
N ARG A 59 -13.90 3.61 17.24
CA ARG A 59 -14.01 3.67 18.71
C ARG A 59 -13.39 4.96 19.24
N LYS A 60 -13.91 5.47 20.35
CA LYS A 60 -13.37 6.66 20.98
C LYS A 60 -12.20 6.30 21.90
N MET A 61 -11.09 7.03 21.76
CA MET A 61 -9.95 6.94 22.67
C MET A 61 -9.59 8.33 23.19
N THR A 62 -9.36 8.41 24.50
CA THR A 62 -8.93 9.63 25.16
C THR A 62 -7.44 9.57 25.43
N PHE A 63 -6.72 10.59 24.99
CA PHE A 63 -5.28 10.76 25.19
C PHE A 63 -5.04 11.99 26.05
N ASN A 64 -4.06 11.91 26.96
CA ASN A 64 -3.57 13.10 27.66
C ASN A 64 -2.46 13.74 26.81
N MET A 65 -2.76 14.89 26.24
CA MET A 65 -1.82 15.66 25.43
C MET A 65 -1.52 16.98 26.14
N GLU A 66 -0.29 17.13 26.60
CA GLU A 66 0.16 18.33 27.29
C GLU A 66 -0.71 18.73 28.53
N GLY A 67 -1.20 17.74 29.26
CA GLY A 67 -2.06 17.94 30.42
C GLY A 67 -3.54 18.17 30.11
N GLN A 68 -3.94 18.09 28.84
CA GLN A 68 -5.35 18.14 28.40
C GLN A 68 -5.80 16.79 27.90
N GLU A 69 -6.96 16.35 28.36
CA GLU A 69 -7.62 15.16 27.79
C GLU A 69 -8.29 15.52 26.47
N ARG A 70 -7.90 14.80 25.40
CA ARG A 70 -8.52 14.92 24.09
C ARG A 70 -9.03 13.56 23.61
N THR A 71 -10.27 13.51 23.20
CA THR A 71 -10.90 12.29 22.69
C THR A 71 -10.92 12.32 21.15
N PHE A 72 -10.43 11.24 20.55
CA PHE A 72 -10.40 11.04 19.10
C PHE A 72 -11.15 9.78 18.73
N ASP A 73 -11.75 9.79 17.54
CA ASP A 73 -12.20 8.58 16.89
C ASP A 73 -10.98 7.87 16.28
N VAL A 74 -10.77 6.63 16.67
CA VAL A 74 -9.68 5.78 16.18
C VAL A 74 -10.25 4.53 15.51
N PRO A 75 -9.47 3.84 14.65
CA PRO A 75 -9.92 2.61 14.00
C PRO A 75 -10.44 1.58 15.01
N GLY A 76 -11.46 0.85 14.60
CA GLY A 76 -12.00 -0.26 15.37
C GLY A 76 -10.99 -1.39 15.55
N VAL A 77 -11.30 -2.33 16.44
CA VAL A 77 -10.49 -3.52 16.71
C VAL A 77 -11.41 -4.72 16.80
N ALA A 78 -11.05 -5.80 16.12
CA ALA A 78 -11.71 -7.08 16.19
C ALA A 78 -10.73 -8.17 16.64
N GLU A 79 -11.19 -9.12 17.45
CA GLU A 79 -10.39 -10.24 17.93
C GLU A 79 -10.51 -11.42 16.95
N LEU A 80 -9.37 -12.00 16.58
CA LEU A 80 -9.31 -13.21 15.77
C LEU A 80 -9.48 -14.43 16.67
N LYS A 81 -10.05 -15.50 16.12
CA LYS A 81 -10.18 -16.80 16.78
C LYS A 81 -9.10 -17.73 16.26
N GLU A 82 -8.45 -18.46 17.19
CA GLU A 82 -7.48 -19.46 16.83
C GLU A 82 -8.16 -20.65 16.15
N GLY A 83 -7.64 -21.03 15.00
CA GLY A 83 -8.04 -22.20 14.23
C GLY A 83 -6.95 -23.27 14.20
N GLN A 84 -6.98 -24.12 13.20
CA GLN A 84 -6.00 -25.18 13.03
C GLN A 84 -4.63 -24.62 12.60
N PHE A 85 -3.56 -25.29 12.96
CA PHE A 85 -2.16 -24.97 12.61
C PHE A 85 -1.69 -23.59 13.09
N GLY A 86 -2.33 -23.02 14.13
CA GLY A 86 -2.03 -21.70 14.66
C GLY A 86 -2.40 -20.57 13.72
N ILE A 87 -3.38 -20.78 12.84
CA ILE A 87 -3.97 -19.75 11.99
C ILE A 87 -5.10 -19.10 12.77
N TRP A 88 -4.98 -17.81 12.98
CA TRP A 88 -6.00 -16.97 13.59
C TRP A 88 -6.87 -16.36 12.50
N GLU A 89 -8.18 -16.33 12.68
CA GLU A 89 -9.13 -15.86 11.67
C GLU A 89 -10.19 -14.95 12.27
N TYR A 90 -10.55 -13.90 11.51
CA TYR A 90 -11.72 -13.07 11.74
C TYR A 90 -12.39 -12.77 10.40
N THR A 91 -13.69 -13.00 10.31
CA THR A 91 -14.53 -12.55 9.20
C THR A 91 -15.49 -11.49 9.72
N THR A 92 -15.63 -10.38 8.99
CA THR A 92 -16.59 -9.33 9.37
C THR A 92 -18.01 -9.91 9.41
N ASP A 93 -18.80 -9.51 10.39
CA ASP A 93 -20.23 -9.87 10.52
C ASP A 93 -21.16 -8.89 9.78
N PHE A 94 -20.56 -8.00 8.99
CA PHE A 94 -21.23 -7.01 8.15
C PHE A 94 -20.53 -6.92 6.80
N LYS A 95 -21.25 -6.40 5.80
CA LYS A 95 -20.68 -6.06 4.48
C LYS A 95 -19.82 -4.83 4.58
N VAL A 96 -18.58 -4.95 4.13
CA VAL A 96 -17.66 -3.81 4.06
C VAL A 96 -17.97 -3.02 2.78
N ALA A 97 -18.16 -1.70 2.93
CA ALA A 97 -18.50 -0.85 1.79
C ALA A 97 -17.36 -0.81 0.74
N PRO A 98 -17.68 -0.59 -0.55
CA PRO A 98 -16.67 -0.43 -1.59
C PRO A 98 -15.76 0.79 -1.32
N GLU A 99 -14.51 0.53 -0.92
CA GLU A 99 -13.50 1.54 -0.61
C GLU A 99 -12.12 0.87 -0.48
N MET A 100 -11.08 1.69 -0.37
CA MET A 100 -9.75 1.28 0.05
C MET A 100 -9.62 1.42 1.57
N TYR A 101 -9.10 0.39 2.20
CA TYR A 101 -8.94 0.32 3.65
C TYR A 101 -7.51 -0.01 4.03
N THR A 102 -7.11 0.43 5.23
CA THR A 102 -5.84 0.08 5.85
C THR A 102 -6.06 -0.69 7.15
N TYR A 103 -5.12 -1.57 7.48
CA TYR A 103 -5.18 -2.37 8.69
C TYR A 103 -3.81 -2.82 9.18
N THR A 104 -3.77 -3.22 10.44
CA THR A 104 -2.65 -3.90 11.08
C THR A 104 -3.16 -5.03 11.95
N PHE A 105 -2.32 -6.02 12.19
CA PHE A 105 -2.56 -6.97 13.27
C PHE A 105 -1.86 -6.54 14.55
N ASN A 106 -2.39 -6.98 15.69
CA ASN A 106 -1.68 -6.94 16.96
C ASN A 106 -1.57 -8.37 17.48
N VAL A 107 -0.33 -8.82 17.68
CA VAL A 107 -0.01 -10.15 18.18
C VAL A 107 0.65 -10.01 19.53
N ASP A 108 -0.06 -10.40 20.59
CA ASP A 108 0.43 -10.31 21.98
C ASP A 108 1.00 -8.93 22.36
N GLY A 109 0.32 -7.86 21.93
CA GLY A 109 0.74 -6.49 22.20
C GLY A 109 1.62 -5.84 21.13
N ASN A 110 2.16 -6.61 20.16
CA ASN A 110 3.00 -6.09 19.09
C ASN A 110 2.18 -5.80 17.83
N THR A 111 2.25 -4.57 17.34
CA THR A 111 1.62 -4.19 16.06
C THR A 111 2.50 -4.66 14.92
N VAL A 112 1.89 -5.39 13.98
CA VAL A 112 2.57 -5.96 12.80
C VAL A 112 1.72 -5.76 11.54
N ILE A 113 2.38 -5.72 10.39
CA ILE A 113 1.71 -5.77 9.09
C ILE A 113 1.30 -7.20 8.76
N ASP A 114 0.44 -7.36 7.77
CA ASP A 114 0.09 -8.67 7.22
C ASP A 114 1.19 -9.16 6.27
N ASN A 115 1.94 -10.17 6.69
CA ASN A 115 3.02 -10.75 5.89
C ASN A 115 2.52 -11.50 4.64
N ASN A 116 1.24 -11.82 4.56
CA ASN A 116 0.61 -12.48 3.42
C ASN A 116 0.05 -11.48 2.40
N ASN A 117 0.02 -10.18 2.76
CA ASN A 117 -0.42 -9.11 1.89
C ASN A 117 0.77 -8.31 1.38
N MET A 118 0.99 -8.34 0.07
CA MET A 118 2.09 -7.59 -0.56
C MET A 118 1.85 -6.07 -0.58
N TRP A 119 0.62 -5.62 -0.34
CA TRP A 119 0.30 -4.21 -0.37
C TRP A 119 0.50 -3.58 1.01
N VAL A 120 1.64 -2.92 1.14
CA VAL A 120 2.05 -2.20 2.35
C VAL A 120 2.15 -0.71 2.05
N ASN A 121 1.45 0.08 2.83
CA ASN A 121 1.55 1.53 2.82
C ASN A 121 2.47 2.01 3.94
N ARG A 122 3.32 2.99 3.63
CA ARG A 122 4.12 3.71 4.61
C ARG A 122 3.56 5.12 4.77
N ASP A 123 3.25 5.48 6.01
CA ASP A 123 2.86 6.83 6.38
C ASP A 123 3.74 7.30 7.54
N VAL A 124 4.54 8.33 7.30
CA VAL A 124 5.56 8.85 8.24
C VAL A 124 6.49 7.72 8.72
N SER A 125 6.29 7.23 9.93
CA SER A 125 7.07 6.15 10.57
C SER A 125 6.27 4.86 10.76
N SER A 126 5.02 4.82 10.32
CA SER A 126 4.14 3.66 10.47
C SER A 126 3.97 2.90 9.16
N LEU A 127 3.80 1.58 9.29
CA LEU A 127 3.45 0.70 8.18
C LEU A 127 2.07 0.12 8.43
N THR A 128 1.26 0.07 7.38
CA THR A 128 -0.05 -0.59 7.37
C THR A 128 -0.17 -1.48 6.15
N SER A 129 -0.91 -2.56 6.27
CA SER A 129 -1.38 -3.31 5.11
C SER A 129 -2.63 -2.66 4.54
N ALA A 130 -2.90 -2.83 3.25
CA ALA A 130 -4.06 -2.24 2.60
C ALA A 130 -4.83 -3.27 1.76
N PHE A 131 -6.11 -3.03 1.54
CA PHE A 131 -6.94 -3.78 0.61
C PHE A 131 -8.03 -2.89 0.01
N ILE A 132 -8.64 -3.35 -1.08
CA ILE A 132 -9.77 -2.67 -1.72
C ILE A 132 -10.96 -3.64 -1.71
N VAL A 133 -12.11 -3.15 -1.28
CA VAL A 133 -13.39 -3.73 -1.59
C VAL A 133 -13.87 -3.12 -2.90
N PRO A 134 -14.02 -3.90 -3.99
CA PRO A 134 -14.34 -3.37 -5.30
C PRO A 134 -15.78 -2.83 -5.37
N GLY A 135 -16.02 -1.96 -6.34
CA GLY A 135 -17.33 -1.39 -6.65
C GLY A 135 -17.39 0.13 -6.46
N GLU A 136 -18.39 0.76 -7.07
CA GLU A 136 -18.65 2.18 -6.96
C GLU A 136 -17.41 3.07 -7.15
N ARG A 137 -17.12 3.92 -6.14
CA ARG A 137 -15.97 4.81 -6.16
C ARG A 137 -14.63 4.08 -6.09
N ALA A 138 -14.59 2.91 -5.46
CA ALA A 138 -13.38 2.10 -5.35
C ALA A 138 -12.85 1.66 -6.73
N ASP A 139 -13.73 1.53 -7.73
CA ASP A 139 -13.32 1.18 -9.09
C ASP A 139 -12.42 2.23 -9.75
N LEU A 140 -12.43 3.47 -9.25
CA LEU A 140 -11.55 4.52 -9.77
C LEU A 140 -10.07 4.26 -9.46
N TYR A 141 -9.76 3.58 -8.37
CA TYR A 141 -8.38 3.32 -7.94
C TYR A 141 -8.00 1.84 -7.93
N THR A 142 -8.87 0.95 -8.42
CA THR A 142 -8.50 -0.41 -8.77
C THR A 142 -7.78 -0.45 -10.12
N ILE A 143 -7.01 -1.51 -10.36
CA ILE A 143 -6.43 -1.76 -11.67
C ILE A 143 -7.56 -2.22 -12.59
N GLN A 144 -7.82 -1.48 -13.67
CA GLN A 144 -8.80 -1.79 -14.70
C GLN A 144 -8.07 -2.31 -15.95
N ASP A 145 -8.78 -2.99 -16.84
CA ASP A 145 -8.26 -3.41 -18.16
C ASP A 145 -8.28 -2.21 -19.13
N VAL A 146 -7.34 -1.29 -18.93
CA VAL A 146 -7.17 -0.07 -19.72
C VAL A 146 -5.68 0.14 -20.02
N PRO A 147 -5.32 0.96 -21.02
CA PRO A 147 -3.93 1.33 -21.24
C PRO A 147 -3.32 2.02 -20.02
N HIS A 148 -2.20 1.48 -19.52
CA HIS A 148 -1.53 2.00 -18.33
C HIS A 148 -0.38 2.95 -18.68
N GLY A 149 -0.24 3.99 -17.88
CA GLY A 149 0.92 4.87 -17.87
C GLY A 149 2.14 4.23 -17.19
N THR A 150 3.20 4.99 -17.11
CA THR A 150 4.46 4.56 -16.48
C THR A 150 4.82 5.49 -15.33
N VAL A 151 5.22 4.92 -14.20
CA VAL A 151 5.82 5.67 -13.08
C VAL A 151 7.32 5.43 -13.09
N SER A 152 8.09 6.50 -13.21
CA SER A 152 9.56 6.50 -13.19
C SER A 152 10.09 7.25 -11.99
N LYS A 153 11.14 6.72 -11.35
CA LYS A 153 11.88 7.41 -10.30
C LYS A 153 13.07 8.14 -10.92
N VAL A 154 13.15 9.43 -10.69
CA VAL A 154 14.17 10.31 -11.29
C VAL A 154 14.97 10.96 -10.18
N TRP A 155 16.31 10.83 -10.27
CA TRP A 155 17.25 11.55 -9.44
C TRP A 155 17.65 12.84 -10.13
N TYR A 156 17.80 13.90 -9.38
CA TYR A 156 18.24 15.19 -9.87
C TYR A 156 19.05 15.93 -8.82
N GLU A 157 20.04 16.68 -9.25
CA GLU A 157 20.79 17.61 -8.42
C GLU A 157 19.89 18.80 -8.06
N SER A 158 19.70 19.04 -6.77
CA SER A 158 18.94 20.18 -6.29
C SER A 158 19.89 21.30 -5.87
N ALA A 159 20.04 22.29 -6.71
CA ALA A 159 20.89 23.46 -6.42
C ALA A 159 20.49 24.19 -5.13
N THR A 160 19.19 24.22 -4.82
CA THR A 160 18.68 24.85 -3.60
C THR A 160 18.96 24.04 -2.34
N ALA A 161 18.83 22.71 -2.42
CA ALA A 161 19.07 21.82 -1.28
C ALA A 161 20.57 21.47 -1.10
N GLY A 162 21.37 21.58 -2.16
CA GLY A 162 22.80 21.26 -2.15
C GLY A 162 23.10 19.75 -2.14
N PHE A 163 22.12 18.91 -2.48
CA PHE A 163 22.28 17.45 -2.60
C PHE A 163 21.32 16.87 -3.62
N ASP A 164 21.58 15.62 -4.05
CA ASP A 164 20.71 14.90 -4.97
C ASP A 164 19.38 14.54 -4.32
N ARG A 165 18.32 14.83 -5.04
CA ARG A 165 16.94 14.53 -4.62
C ARG A 165 16.30 13.57 -5.62
N ARG A 166 15.24 12.91 -5.16
CA ARG A 166 14.44 12.01 -5.97
C ARG A 166 13.01 12.56 -6.10
N LEU A 167 12.42 12.31 -7.25
CA LEU A 167 11.01 12.54 -7.52
C LEU A 167 10.44 11.35 -8.31
N SER A 168 9.13 11.17 -8.28
CA SER A 168 8.45 10.22 -9.14
C SER A 168 7.70 10.96 -10.24
N VAL A 169 7.71 10.40 -11.45
CA VAL A 169 7.03 10.98 -12.62
C VAL A 169 6.10 9.93 -13.22
N TYR A 170 4.82 10.26 -13.30
CA TYR A 170 3.86 9.52 -14.10
C TYR A 170 3.82 10.11 -15.51
N THR A 171 3.90 9.26 -16.52
CA THR A 171 3.63 9.58 -17.92
C THR A 171 2.46 8.74 -18.42
N PRO A 172 1.51 9.32 -19.18
CA PRO A 172 0.31 8.59 -19.62
C PRO A 172 0.65 7.52 -20.64
N ALA A 173 -0.24 6.55 -20.80
CA ALA A 173 -0.11 5.53 -21.83
C ALA A 173 0.11 6.16 -23.22
N GLY A 174 1.04 5.61 -23.98
CA GLY A 174 1.41 6.14 -25.30
C GLY A 174 2.28 7.39 -25.27
N TYR A 175 2.79 7.81 -24.11
CA TYR A 175 3.75 8.92 -24.03
C TYR A 175 4.99 8.64 -24.87
N ASN A 176 5.35 9.62 -25.72
CA ASN A 176 6.56 9.57 -26.52
C ASN A 176 7.36 10.87 -26.35
N PRO A 177 8.56 10.84 -25.76
CA PRO A 177 9.37 12.03 -25.49
C PRO A 177 9.87 12.72 -26.77
N THR A 178 9.90 12.04 -27.90
CA THR A 178 10.34 12.60 -29.18
C THR A 178 9.19 13.17 -30.03
N ALA A 179 7.94 12.93 -29.62
CA ALA A 179 6.79 13.50 -30.31
C ALA A 179 6.65 15.00 -30.06
N LYS A 180 6.01 15.70 -31.01
CA LYS A 180 5.69 17.15 -30.85
C LYS A 180 4.50 17.39 -29.92
N THR A 181 3.87 16.34 -29.43
CA THR A 181 2.72 16.44 -28.50
C THR A 181 3.14 17.13 -27.21
N ARG A 182 2.36 18.11 -26.79
CA ARG A 182 2.53 18.80 -25.51
C ARG A 182 1.52 18.26 -24.51
N TYR A 183 2.00 17.85 -23.35
CA TYR A 183 1.19 17.40 -22.24
C TYR A 183 1.12 18.46 -21.16
N PRO A 184 -0.04 18.72 -20.53
CA PRO A 184 -0.08 19.49 -19.29
C PRO A 184 0.73 18.76 -18.21
N VAL A 185 1.28 19.53 -17.27
CA VAL A 185 2.06 18.99 -16.15
C VAL A 185 1.36 19.36 -14.85
N LEU A 186 1.09 18.35 -14.02
CA LEU A 186 0.57 18.50 -12.67
C LEU A 186 1.69 18.19 -11.67
N TYR A 187 1.93 19.10 -10.73
CA TYR A 187 2.82 18.87 -9.59
C TYR A 187 1.97 18.51 -8.38
N VAL A 188 2.30 17.40 -7.73
CA VAL A 188 1.60 16.89 -6.55
C VAL A 188 2.58 16.82 -5.38
N LEU A 189 2.23 17.49 -4.29
CA LEU A 189 3.03 17.55 -3.09
C LEU A 189 2.41 16.62 -2.04
N HIS A 190 3.28 15.89 -1.34
CA HIS A 190 2.87 15.03 -0.22
C HIS A 190 2.56 15.85 1.04
N GLY A 191 1.92 15.21 2.03
CA GLY A 191 1.70 15.77 3.36
C GLY A 191 2.93 15.65 4.27
N ILE A 192 2.81 16.14 5.51
CA ILE A 192 3.87 16.06 6.52
C ILE A 192 4.30 14.60 6.70
N GLY A 193 5.62 14.35 6.61
CA GLY A 193 6.22 13.03 6.80
C GLY A 193 6.09 12.06 5.62
N GLY A 194 5.39 12.45 4.55
CA GLY A 194 5.34 11.69 3.30
C GLY A 194 6.61 11.85 2.46
N ASP A 195 6.59 11.30 1.26
CA ASP A 195 7.62 11.40 0.25
C ASP A 195 7.03 11.35 -1.16
N GLU A 196 7.86 11.26 -2.19
CA GLU A 196 7.43 11.19 -3.59
C GLU A 196 6.63 9.93 -3.95
N ASP A 197 6.53 8.95 -3.06
CA ASP A 197 5.77 7.73 -3.27
C ASP A 197 4.38 7.76 -2.60
N ALA A 198 4.12 8.72 -1.71
CA ALA A 198 2.88 8.76 -0.92
C ALA A 198 1.61 8.74 -1.79
N TRP A 199 1.51 9.63 -2.78
CA TRP A 199 0.35 9.68 -3.68
C TRP A 199 0.27 8.50 -4.64
N ILE A 200 1.39 7.82 -4.91
CA ILE A 200 1.44 6.65 -5.78
C ILE A 200 1.00 5.41 -5.01
N ALA A 201 1.59 5.16 -3.85
CA ALA A 201 1.33 3.96 -3.05
C ALA A 201 0.00 4.05 -2.30
N GLN A 202 -0.19 5.11 -1.49
CA GLN A 202 -1.40 5.29 -0.67
C GLN A 202 -2.54 5.86 -1.50
N GLY A 203 -2.27 6.89 -2.32
CA GLY A 203 -3.28 7.60 -3.10
C GLY A 203 -3.67 6.93 -4.41
N ARG A 204 -2.98 5.88 -4.84
CA ARG A 204 -3.27 5.15 -6.09
C ARG A 204 -3.33 6.06 -7.33
N ALA A 205 -2.56 7.14 -7.33
CA ALA A 205 -2.66 8.21 -8.34
C ALA A 205 -2.46 7.71 -9.78
N ALA A 206 -1.57 6.75 -10.01
CA ALA A 206 -1.35 6.19 -11.34
C ALA A 206 -2.60 5.47 -11.85
N GLN A 207 -3.23 4.62 -11.02
CA GLN A 207 -4.45 3.87 -11.37
C GLN A 207 -5.62 4.83 -11.63
N ILE A 208 -5.78 5.85 -10.78
CA ILE A 208 -6.82 6.88 -10.96
C ILE A 208 -6.64 7.60 -12.30
N LEU A 209 -5.41 7.98 -12.63
CA LEU A 209 -5.12 8.69 -13.88
C LEU A 209 -5.39 7.80 -15.09
N ASP A 210 -4.92 6.54 -15.07
CA ASP A 210 -5.17 5.59 -16.15
C ASP A 210 -6.67 5.41 -16.40
N ASN A 211 -7.44 5.16 -15.33
CA ASN A 211 -8.87 4.94 -15.40
C ASN A 211 -9.62 6.20 -15.90
N LEU A 212 -9.28 7.38 -15.38
CA LEU A 212 -9.93 8.62 -15.79
C LEU A 212 -9.57 9.05 -17.22
N ILE A 213 -8.34 8.81 -17.65
CA ILE A 213 -7.90 9.09 -19.02
C ILE A 213 -8.62 8.14 -19.99
N ALA A 214 -8.70 6.85 -19.68
CA ALA A 214 -9.40 5.86 -20.50
C ALA A 214 -10.90 6.17 -20.60
N GLN A 215 -11.51 6.72 -19.54
CA GLN A 215 -12.91 7.16 -19.53
C GLN A 215 -13.13 8.51 -20.22
N GLY A 216 -12.09 9.19 -20.70
CA GLY A 216 -12.18 10.53 -21.29
C GLY A 216 -12.52 11.63 -20.25
N LYS A 217 -12.47 11.34 -18.96
CA LYS A 217 -12.74 12.27 -17.85
C LYS A 217 -11.53 13.12 -17.47
N ALA A 218 -10.32 12.66 -17.81
CA ALA A 218 -9.09 13.43 -17.66
C ALA A 218 -8.34 13.48 -19.00
N LYS A 219 -7.66 14.59 -19.26
CA LYS A 219 -6.72 14.67 -20.39
C LYS A 219 -5.44 13.92 -20.04
N PRO A 220 -4.80 13.24 -21.03
CA PRO A 220 -3.45 12.73 -20.83
C PRO A 220 -2.52 13.83 -20.32
N MET A 221 -1.80 13.57 -19.23
CA MET A 221 -0.94 14.55 -18.58
C MET A 221 0.30 13.87 -17.98
N ILE A 222 1.35 14.64 -17.77
CA ILE A 222 2.50 14.25 -16.95
C ILE A 222 2.22 14.67 -15.51
N VAL A 223 2.47 13.78 -14.54
CA VAL A 223 2.34 14.14 -13.13
C VAL A 223 3.69 13.94 -12.43
N VAL A 224 4.10 14.97 -11.70
CA VAL A 224 5.36 15.00 -10.96
C VAL A 224 5.06 14.99 -9.47
N PHE A 225 5.49 13.94 -8.80
CA PHE A 225 5.38 13.77 -7.36
C PHE A 225 6.73 14.15 -6.74
N THR A 226 6.74 15.27 -6.04
CA THR A 226 7.98 15.82 -5.47
C THR A 226 8.22 15.26 -4.08
N ASN A 227 9.48 15.29 -3.64
CA ASN A 227 9.85 15.09 -2.25
C ASN A 227 10.18 16.44 -1.63
N GLY A 228 9.45 16.84 -0.60
CA GLY A 228 9.58 18.12 0.10
C GLY A 228 10.41 18.05 1.40
N ASN A 229 10.86 16.82 1.81
CA ASN A 229 11.63 16.63 3.04
C ASN A 229 13.11 16.99 2.89
#